data_6fad4ebf863aef98a5eb91512a9548a0
#
_entry.id   6fad4ebf863aef98a5eb91512a9548a0
#
_cell.length_a   1.000
_cell.length_b   1.000
_cell.length_c   1.000
_cell.angle_alpha   90.00
_cell.angle_beta   90.00
_cell.angle_gamma   90.00
#
_symmetry.space_group_name_H-M   'P 1'
#
loop_
_entity.id
_entity.type
_entity.pdbx_description
1 polymer ?
#
loop_
_entity_poly.entity_id
_entity_poly.type
_entity_poly.pdbx_seq_one_letter_code
_entity_poly.pdbx_strand_id
1 'polypeptide(L)'
;KLKKLKDQAENLNDYSSVLSAIMHDISASDNLLDLPAEDRRFFSKDLENMPHLLVVVTSERGLCGSFNSNVIKRVKLDIKQLEEHNKEVKLLIIGKKGIDALKNEFGEKIVGYEHVAQGNYECVAREVKDKIIGLVESQKVGACYIYYNKFKNAMTQIMTKEQILPAQPRSESKINNSSEYEGSGLVH
;
A
#
# COMPACT_ATOMS: atom_id res chain seq x y z
N LYS A 1 16.72 27.17 0.81
CA LYS A 1 15.26 26.88 0.64
C LYS A 1 14.98 26.05 -0.62
N LEU A 2 15.46 26.45 -1.81
CA LEU A 2 15.22 25.76 -3.11
C LEU A 2 15.67 24.30 -3.10
N LYS A 3 16.87 23.99 -2.59
CA LYS A 3 17.37 22.61 -2.50
C LYS A 3 16.42 21.71 -1.69
N LYS A 4 15.95 22.18 -0.53
CA LYS A 4 15.03 21.43 0.33
C LYS A 4 13.69 21.15 -0.36
N LEU A 5 13.16 22.12 -1.11
CA LEU A 5 11.91 21.94 -1.88
C LEU A 5 12.10 20.95 -3.03
N LYS A 6 13.26 20.98 -3.71
CA LYS A 6 13.61 20.03 -4.74
C LYS A 6 13.71 18.61 -4.18
N ASP A 7 14.46 18.43 -3.08
CA ASP A 7 14.62 17.14 -2.42
C ASP A 7 13.26 16.57 -1.95
N GLN A 8 12.35 17.43 -1.49
CA GLN A 8 11.01 17.02 -1.10
C GLN A 8 10.15 16.60 -2.30
N ALA A 9 10.24 17.33 -3.40
CA ALA A 9 9.53 17.00 -4.63
C ALA A 9 10.02 15.66 -5.22
N GLU A 10 11.34 15.43 -5.22
CA GLU A 10 11.93 14.15 -5.65
C GLU A 10 11.46 12.99 -4.77
N ASN A 11 11.48 13.14 -3.44
CA ASN A 11 11.00 12.11 -2.52
C ASN A 11 9.52 11.78 -2.70
N LEU A 12 8.68 12.79 -2.93
CA LEU A 12 7.27 12.60 -3.18
C LEU A 12 7.04 11.88 -4.52
N ASN A 13 7.86 12.20 -5.52
CA ASN A 13 7.81 11.55 -6.82
C ASN A 13 8.22 10.08 -6.73
N ASP A 14 9.31 9.77 -6.02
CA ASP A 14 9.74 8.39 -5.76
C ASP A 14 8.65 7.60 -5.03
N TYR A 15 8.08 8.19 -3.98
CA TYR A 15 6.97 7.60 -3.24
C TYR A 15 5.75 7.29 -4.14
N SER A 16 5.32 8.27 -4.93
CA SER A 16 4.18 8.11 -5.83
C SER A 16 4.44 7.07 -6.92
N SER A 17 5.66 7.00 -7.42
CA SER A 17 6.06 6.06 -8.47
C SER A 17 6.05 4.62 -7.95
N VAL A 18 6.65 4.36 -6.80
CA VAL A 18 6.65 3.02 -6.20
C VAL A 18 5.24 2.59 -5.80
N LEU A 19 4.45 3.48 -5.22
CA LEU A 19 3.07 3.18 -4.86
C LEU A 19 2.23 2.83 -6.10
N SER A 20 2.35 3.60 -7.18
CA SER A 20 1.65 3.32 -8.44
C SER A 20 2.06 1.97 -9.03
N ALA A 21 3.34 1.63 -9.00
CA ALA A 21 3.82 0.33 -9.48
C ALA A 21 3.28 -0.83 -8.63
N ILE A 22 3.29 -0.71 -7.30
CA ILE A 22 2.71 -1.71 -6.39
C ILE A 22 1.21 -1.90 -6.67
N MET A 23 0.46 -0.82 -6.75
CA MET A 23 -0.99 -0.86 -6.98
C MET A 23 -1.32 -1.45 -8.36
N HIS A 24 -0.52 -1.13 -9.39
CA HIS A 24 -0.66 -1.72 -10.72
C HIS A 24 -0.44 -3.23 -10.68
N ASP A 25 0.64 -3.70 -10.09
CA ASP A 25 1.00 -5.12 -10.03
C ASP A 25 -0.02 -5.95 -9.24
N ILE A 26 -0.58 -5.37 -8.18
CA ILE A 26 -1.64 -6.01 -7.37
C ILE A 26 -2.96 -6.05 -8.12
N SER A 27 -3.28 -5.01 -8.90
CA SER A 27 -4.55 -4.89 -9.63
C SER A 27 -4.61 -5.69 -10.93
N ALA A 28 -3.50 -6.22 -11.41
CA ALA A 28 -3.42 -6.93 -12.70
C ALA A 28 -4.17 -8.28 -12.73
N SER A 29 -4.77 -8.72 -11.61
CA SER A 29 -5.58 -9.94 -11.51
C SER A 29 -7.07 -9.66 -11.77
N ASP A 30 -7.41 -9.08 -12.92
CA ASP A 30 -8.73 -8.47 -13.14
C ASP A 30 -9.90 -9.43 -13.44
N ASN A 31 -9.66 -10.72 -13.73
CA ASN A 31 -10.74 -11.65 -14.07
C ASN A 31 -10.75 -12.90 -13.17
N LEU A 32 -11.54 -12.82 -12.10
CA LEU A 32 -11.80 -13.92 -11.17
C LEU A 32 -12.26 -15.24 -11.83
N LEU A 33 -12.98 -15.14 -12.95
CA LEU A 33 -13.56 -16.29 -13.64
C LEU A 33 -12.55 -16.99 -14.53
N ASP A 34 -11.51 -16.30 -14.97
CA ASP A 34 -10.49 -16.80 -15.87
C ASP A 34 -9.21 -17.24 -15.15
N LEU A 35 -9.15 -17.07 -13.82
CA LEU A 35 -8.00 -17.50 -13.04
C LEU A 35 -7.95 -19.03 -12.89
N PRO A 36 -6.75 -19.62 -12.93
CA PRO A 36 -6.55 -21.00 -12.53
C PRO A 36 -7.15 -21.31 -11.15
N ALA A 37 -7.59 -22.54 -10.93
CA ALA A 37 -8.23 -22.94 -9.67
C ALA A 37 -7.34 -22.65 -8.43
N GLU A 38 -6.02 -22.73 -8.60
CA GLU A 38 -5.01 -22.42 -7.58
C GLU A 38 -4.99 -20.95 -7.17
N ASP A 39 -5.32 -20.03 -8.08
CA ASP A 39 -5.35 -18.59 -7.80
C ASP A 39 -6.65 -18.13 -7.16
N ARG A 40 -7.73 -18.93 -7.26
CA ARG A 40 -9.03 -18.62 -6.64
C ARG A 40 -8.96 -18.54 -5.12
N ARG A 41 -7.98 -19.19 -4.49
CA ARG A 41 -7.75 -19.10 -3.04
C ARG A 41 -7.52 -17.68 -2.55
N PHE A 42 -6.94 -16.78 -3.38
CA PHE A 42 -6.73 -15.38 -3.04
C PHE A 42 -8.03 -14.58 -2.84
N PHE A 43 -9.16 -15.18 -3.17
CA PHE A 43 -10.50 -14.61 -2.99
C PHE A 43 -11.29 -15.27 -1.85
N SER A 44 -10.72 -16.27 -1.18
CA SER A 44 -11.38 -16.95 -0.09
C SER A 44 -11.48 -16.07 1.15
N LYS A 45 -12.69 -16.00 1.73
CA LYS A 45 -12.91 -15.34 3.04
C LYS A 45 -12.19 -16.04 4.19
N ASP A 46 -11.82 -17.30 4.03
CA ASP A 46 -11.06 -18.05 5.04
C ASP A 46 -9.69 -17.41 5.33
N LEU A 47 -9.16 -16.64 4.38
CA LEU A 47 -7.93 -15.86 4.57
C LEU A 47 -8.03 -14.86 5.74
N GLU A 48 -9.22 -14.37 6.06
CA GLU A 48 -9.43 -13.44 7.19
C GLU A 48 -9.17 -14.08 8.56
N ASN A 49 -9.21 -15.42 8.62
CA ASN A 49 -8.93 -16.16 9.84
C ASN A 49 -7.45 -16.46 10.08
N MET A 50 -6.63 -16.22 9.06
CA MET A 50 -5.18 -16.41 9.10
C MET A 50 -4.46 -15.15 9.62
N PRO A 51 -3.14 -15.22 9.90
CA PRO A 51 -2.36 -14.04 10.24
C PRO A 51 -2.52 -12.91 9.22
N HIS A 52 -2.59 -11.68 9.69
CA HIS A 52 -2.78 -10.50 8.86
C HIS A 52 -1.43 -9.92 8.43
N LEU A 53 -1.27 -9.64 7.15
CA LEU A 53 -0.12 -8.90 6.61
C LEU A 53 -0.49 -7.43 6.42
N LEU A 54 0.27 -6.55 7.05
CA LEU A 54 0.17 -5.11 6.87
C LEU A 54 1.34 -4.63 6.02
N VAL A 55 1.06 -4.19 4.81
CA VAL A 55 2.04 -3.58 3.89
C VAL A 55 2.06 -2.09 4.16
N VAL A 56 3.19 -1.57 4.61
CA VAL A 56 3.32 -0.19 5.08
C VAL A 56 4.21 0.59 4.13
N VAL A 57 3.64 1.52 3.37
CA VAL A 57 4.37 2.33 2.39
C VAL A 57 4.69 3.70 2.98
N THR A 58 5.97 3.99 3.11
CA THR A 58 6.50 5.27 3.59
C THR A 58 7.57 5.81 2.64
N SER A 59 7.99 7.04 2.85
CA SER A 59 9.10 7.61 2.08
C SER A 59 10.47 7.13 2.60
N GLU A 60 11.47 7.21 1.74
CA GLU A 60 12.86 6.95 2.09
C GLU A 60 13.45 8.05 2.97
N ARG A 61 13.14 9.28 2.63
CA ARG A 61 13.62 10.47 3.35
C ARG A 61 12.47 11.18 4.04
N GLY A 62 12.79 12.06 4.96
CA GLY A 62 11.79 12.89 5.63
C GLY A 62 11.05 13.77 4.63
N LEU A 63 9.74 13.60 4.57
CA LEU A 63 8.81 14.56 3.98
C LEU A 63 8.27 15.48 5.08
N CYS A 64 7.90 16.71 4.73
CA CYS A 64 7.41 17.66 5.70
C CYS A 64 6.10 17.21 6.37
N GLY A 65 5.94 17.59 7.64
CA GLY A 65 4.72 17.40 8.39
C GLY A 65 4.43 15.94 8.76
N SER A 66 3.16 15.62 8.76
CA SER A 66 2.61 14.35 9.25
C SER A 66 2.58 13.21 8.21
N PHE A 67 3.24 13.37 7.05
CA PHE A 67 3.16 12.42 5.95
C PHE A 67 3.37 10.97 6.39
N ASN A 68 4.56 10.66 6.92
CA ASN A 68 4.86 9.30 7.37
C ASN A 68 4.21 8.98 8.71
N SER A 69 4.14 9.95 9.63
CA SER A 69 3.63 9.73 10.98
C SER A 69 2.15 9.35 11.01
N ASN A 70 1.32 9.81 10.08
CA ASN A 70 -0.09 9.45 10.00
C ASN A 70 -0.25 7.97 9.61
N VAL A 71 0.52 7.49 8.63
CA VAL A 71 0.53 6.07 8.26
C VAL A 71 0.98 5.21 9.44
N ILE A 72 2.10 5.57 10.08
CA ILE A 72 2.67 4.83 11.21
C ILE A 72 1.70 4.76 12.39
N LYS A 73 1.07 5.88 12.76
CA LYS A 73 0.06 5.92 13.83
C LYS A 73 -1.12 5.00 13.54
N ARG A 74 -1.60 5.00 12.30
CA ARG A 74 -2.70 4.13 11.91
C ARG A 74 -2.32 2.66 11.97
N VAL A 75 -1.14 2.31 11.45
CA VAL A 75 -0.61 0.94 11.51
C VAL A 75 -0.50 0.45 12.96
N LYS A 76 0.07 1.25 13.86
CA LYS A 76 0.19 0.90 15.29
C LYS A 76 -1.18 0.67 15.93
N LEU A 77 -2.16 1.50 15.62
CA LEU A 77 -3.51 1.35 16.12
C LEU A 77 -4.15 0.05 15.64
N ASP A 78 -4.01 -0.24 14.34
CA ASP A 78 -4.59 -1.45 13.75
C ASP A 78 -3.88 -2.73 14.25
N ILE A 79 -2.57 -2.70 14.47
CA ILE A 79 -1.84 -3.82 15.11
C ILE A 79 -2.48 -4.12 16.47
N LYS A 80 -2.63 -3.10 17.32
CA LYS A 80 -3.22 -3.26 18.64
C LYS A 80 -4.64 -3.85 18.58
N GLN A 81 -5.48 -3.34 17.69
CA GLN A 81 -6.84 -3.83 17.52
C GLN A 81 -6.87 -5.29 17.04
N LEU A 82 -6.01 -5.67 16.11
CA LEU A 82 -5.91 -7.05 15.63
C LEU A 82 -5.45 -8.00 16.73
N GLU A 83 -4.46 -7.61 17.53
CA GLU A 83 -3.96 -8.39 18.66
C GLU A 83 -5.02 -8.55 19.76
N GLU A 84 -5.81 -7.51 20.04
CA GLU A 84 -6.97 -7.59 20.98
C GLU A 84 -8.02 -8.61 20.50
N HIS A 85 -8.09 -8.88 19.19
CA HIS A 85 -8.94 -9.92 18.60
C HIS A 85 -8.20 -11.26 18.36
N ASN A 86 -7.04 -11.45 19.00
CA ASN A 86 -6.20 -12.64 18.86
C ASN A 86 -5.75 -12.93 17.42
N LYS A 87 -5.57 -11.90 16.60
CA LYS A 87 -5.03 -12.04 15.26
C LYS A 87 -3.52 -11.80 15.28
N GLU A 88 -2.78 -12.76 14.73
CA GLU A 88 -1.35 -12.57 14.50
C GLU A 88 -1.13 -11.54 13.38
N VAL A 89 -0.14 -10.68 13.56
CA VAL A 89 0.20 -9.62 12.60
C VAL A 89 1.62 -9.77 12.11
N LYS A 90 1.79 -9.61 10.80
CA LYS A 90 3.09 -9.51 10.13
C LYS A 90 3.19 -8.20 9.37
N LEU A 91 4.39 -7.66 9.26
CA LEU A 91 4.66 -6.36 8.62
C LEU A 91 5.59 -6.53 7.43
N LEU A 92 5.19 -5.98 6.29
CA LEU A 92 6.06 -5.76 5.13
C LEU A 92 6.21 -4.25 4.94
N ILE A 93 7.42 -3.74 5.08
CA ILE A 93 7.65 -2.30 5.12
C ILE A 93 8.37 -1.86 3.86
N ILE A 94 7.87 -0.82 3.22
CA ILE A 94 8.47 -0.15 2.07
C ILE A 94 8.84 1.26 2.51
N GLY A 95 10.10 1.63 2.31
CA GLY A 95 10.64 2.93 2.66
C GLY A 95 11.26 3.01 4.06
N LYS A 96 12.37 3.74 4.13
CA LYS A 96 13.22 3.83 5.35
C LYS A 96 12.49 4.42 6.56
N LYS A 97 11.57 5.37 6.35
CA LYS A 97 10.87 6.00 7.48
C LYS A 97 9.95 5.03 8.23
N GLY A 98 9.39 4.07 7.53
CA GLY A 98 8.59 3.01 8.15
C GLY A 98 9.44 2.07 8.99
N ILE A 99 10.55 1.56 8.44
CA ILE A 99 11.41 0.63 9.19
C ILE A 99 12.02 1.32 10.42
N ASP A 100 12.49 2.55 10.30
CA ASP A 100 13.07 3.30 11.42
C ASP A 100 12.07 3.52 12.56
N ALA A 101 10.77 3.70 12.24
CA ALA A 101 9.72 3.96 13.21
C ALA A 101 9.13 2.70 13.87
N LEU A 102 9.20 1.55 13.18
CA LEU A 102 8.50 0.33 13.62
C LEU A 102 9.43 -0.76 14.13
N LYS A 103 10.71 -0.78 13.73
CA LYS A 103 11.64 -1.88 14.03
C LYS A 103 11.89 -2.11 15.53
N ASN A 104 11.90 -1.06 16.33
CA ASN A 104 12.20 -1.19 17.77
C ASN A 104 11.03 -1.79 18.55
N GLU A 105 9.80 -1.51 18.13
CA GLU A 105 8.59 -1.95 18.83
C GLU A 105 8.01 -3.24 18.23
N PHE A 106 8.15 -3.42 16.92
CA PHE A 106 7.52 -4.51 16.17
C PHE A 106 8.51 -5.35 15.34
N GLY A 107 9.80 -5.33 15.69
CA GLY A 107 10.85 -6.00 14.92
C GLY A 107 10.57 -7.47 14.62
N GLU A 108 10.01 -8.20 15.59
CA GLU A 108 9.67 -9.62 15.46
C GLU A 108 8.54 -9.89 14.47
N LYS A 109 7.70 -8.87 14.20
CA LYS A 109 6.59 -8.97 13.25
C LYS A 109 7.00 -8.65 11.81
N ILE A 110 8.19 -8.06 11.61
CA ILE A 110 8.68 -7.62 10.30
C ILE A 110 9.16 -8.83 9.51
N VAL A 111 8.47 -9.13 8.42
CA VAL A 111 8.79 -10.24 7.51
C VAL A 111 9.54 -9.79 6.27
N GLY A 112 9.65 -8.48 6.04
CA GLY A 112 10.40 -7.90 4.94
C GLY A 112 10.48 -6.39 5.00
N TYR A 113 11.53 -5.87 4.35
CA TYR A 113 11.76 -4.45 4.16
C TYR A 113 12.30 -4.22 2.76
N GLU A 114 11.70 -3.28 2.04
CA GLU A 114 12.11 -2.89 0.70
C GLU A 114 12.57 -1.43 0.69
N HIS A 115 13.79 -1.24 0.19
CA HIS A 115 14.37 0.08 -0.01
C HIS A 115 13.97 0.64 -1.39
N VAL A 116 13.51 1.88 -1.41
CA VAL A 116 13.10 2.56 -2.64
C VAL A 116 14.22 3.49 -3.10
N ALA A 117 14.86 3.15 -4.21
CA ALA A 117 15.81 4.02 -4.89
C ALA A 117 15.24 4.53 -6.21
N GLN A 118 15.76 5.64 -6.67
CA GLN A 118 15.36 6.19 -7.97
C GLN A 118 15.56 5.15 -9.08
N GLY A 119 14.50 4.88 -9.84
CA GLY A 119 14.53 3.96 -10.98
C GLY A 119 14.32 2.47 -10.64
N ASN A 120 14.12 2.09 -9.34
CA ASN A 120 13.88 0.70 -8.98
C ASN A 120 12.41 0.39 -8.65
N TYR A 121 11.46 1.28 -8.95
CA TYR A 121 10.07 1.20 -8.49
C TYR A 121 9.35 -0.07 -8.93
N GLU A 122 9.52 -0.47 -10.17
CA GLU A 122 8.91 -1.70 -10.72
C GLU A 122 9.54 -2.97 -10.13
N CYS A 123 10.83 -2.93 -9.86
CA CYS A 123 11.52 -4.04 -9.18
C CYS A 123 10.98 -4.22 -7.76
N VAL A 124 10.89 -3.13 -7.00
CA VAL A 124 10.31 -3.14 -5.64
C VAL A 124 8.86 -3.63 -5.67
N ALA A 125 8.04 -3.16 -6.61
CA ALA A 125 6.66 -3.59 -6.74
C ALA A 125 6.55 -5.10 -6.99
N ARG A 126 7.40 -5.65 -7.85
CA ARG A 126 7.46 -7.09 -8.13
C ARG A 126 7.89 -7.88 -6.89
N GLU A 127 8.93 -7.44 -6.20
CA GLU A 127 9.41 -8.07 -4.96
C GLU A 127 8.33 -8.08 -3.87
N VAL A 128 7.61 -6.97 -3.71
CA VAL A 128 6.46 -6.87 -2.79
C VAL A 128 5.36 -7.87 -3.17
N LYS A 129 4.97 -7.91 -4.44
CA LYS A 129 3.97 -8.86 -4.93
C LYS A 129 4.39 -10.31 -4.71
N ASP A 130 5.61 -10.67 -5.11
CA ASP A 130 6.11 -12.04 -4.99
C ASP A 130 6.20 -12.46 -3.52
N LYS A 131 6.56 -11.54 -2.63
CA LYS A 131 6.60 -11.80 -1.20
C LYS A 131 5.20 -12.02 -0.61
N ILE A 132 4.21 -11.22 -1.00
CA ILE A 132 2.81 -11.42 -0.59
C ILE A 132 2.33 -12.79 -1.04
N ILE A 133 2.51 -13.13 -2.32
CA ILE A 133 2.12 -14.42 -2.89
C ILE A 133 2.80 -15.56 -2.13
N GLY A 134 4.11 -15.51 -1.95
CA GLY A 134 4.86 -16.55 -1.24
C GLY A 134 4.43 -16.75 0.22
N LEU A 135 4.08 -15.67 0.93
CA LEU A 135 3.57 -15.75 2.29
C LEU A 135 2.17 -16.38 2.35
N VAL A 136 1.30 -16.10 1.38
CA VAL A 136 -0.03 -16.69 1.29
C VAL A 136 0.06 -18.17 0.88
N GLU A 137 0.89 -18.49 -0.10
CA GLU A 137 1.10 -19.87 -0.57
C GLU A 137 1.68 -20.77 0.51
N SER A 138 2.59 -20.25 1.32
CA SER A 138 3.14 -20.95 2.47
C SER A 138 2.24 -20.94 3.71
N GLN A 139 1.01 -20.43 3.58
CA GLN A 139 0.01 -20.32 4.65
C GLN A 139 0.50 -19.53 5.89
N LYS A 140 1.45 -18.63 5.71
CA LYS A 140 1.97 -17.78 6.78
C LYS A 140 1.13 -16.53 7.03
N VAL A 141 0.38 -16.09 6.02
CA VAL A 141 -0.56 -14.98 6.09
C VAL A 141 -1.78 -15.26 5.21
N GLY A 142 -2.89 -14.59 5.50
CA GLY A 142 -4.11 -14.66 4.71
C GLY A 142 -4.62 -13.27 4.36
N ALA A 143 -5.17 -12.53 5.32
CA ALA A 143 -5.60 -11.16 5.05
C ALA A 143 -4.41 -10.23 4.83
N CYS A 144 -4.50 -9.36 3.84
CA CYS A 144 -3.45 -8.41 3.50
C CYS A 144 -4.05 -7.03 3.27
N TYR A 145 -3.47 -6.03 3.91
CA TYR A 145 -3.87 -4.62 3.79
C TYR A 145 -2.66 -3.78 3.47
N ILE A 146 -2.84 -2.77 2.60
CA ILE A 146 -1.83 -1.76 2.30
C ILE A 146 -2.19 -0.43 2.96
N TYR A 147 -1.20 0.20 3.57
CA TYR A 147 -1.29 1.50 4.25
C TYR A 147 -0.38 2.50 3.55
N TYR A 148 -0.94 3.61 3.12
CA TYR A 148 -0.21 4.64 2.40
C TYR A 148 -0.87 6.01 2.51
N ASN A 149 -0.19 7.05 2.09
CA ASN A 149 -0.78 8.37 1.91
C ASN A 149 -1.13 8.58 0.44
N LYS A 150 -2.41 8.81 0.19
CA LYS A 150 -2.90 9.25 -1.12
C LYS A 150 -2.68 10.75 -1.25
N PHE A 151 -1.95 11.13 -2.29
CA PHE A 151 -1.74 12.53 -2.61
C PHE A 151 -3.01 13.13 -3.23
N LYS A 152 -3.53 14.19 -2.64
CA LYS A 152 -4.67 14.93 -3.18
C LYS A 152 -4.21 16.25 -3.82
N ASN A 153 -3.36 16.98 -3.12
CA ASN A 153 -2.69 18.20 -3.59
C ASN A 153 -1.48 18.49 -2.68
N ALA A 154 -0.71 19.55 -2.99
CA ALA A 154 0.51 19.92 -2.24
C ALA A 154 0.29 20.11 -0.74
N MET A 155 -0.93 20.39 -0.29
CA MET A 155 -1.27 20.68 1.11
C MET A 155 -2.07 19.57 1.77
N THR A 156 -2.65 18.64 1.02
CA THR A 156 -3.58 17.63 1.55
C THR A 156 -3.15 16.25 1.11
N GLN A 157 -2.91 15.40 2.12
CA GLN A 157 -2.64 13.98 1.96
C GLN A 157 -3.67 13.20 2.78
N ILE A 158 -4.15 12.10 2.24
CA ILE A 158 -5.15 11.27 2.89
C ILE A 158 -4.52 9.93 3.22
N MET A 159 -4.36 9.65 4.53
CA MET A 159 -3.96 8.33 4.99
C MET A 159 -5.02 7.32 4.55
N THR A 160 -4.58 6.30 3.80
CA THR A 160 -5.45 5.33 3.16
C THR A 160 -5.05 3.94 3.59
N LYS A 161 -6.06 3.12 3.89
CA LYS A 161 -5.94 1.68 4.11
C LYS A 161 -6.80 0.99 3.06
N GLU A 162 -6.20 0.09 2.28
CA GLU A 162 -6.94 -0.71 1.31
C GLU A 162 -6.69 -2.20 1.55
N GLN A 163 -7.73 -3.02 1.34
CA GLN A 163 -7.62 -4.46 1.39
C GLN A 163 -7.05 -4.99 0.08
N ILE A 164 -5.98 -5.78 0.17
CA ILE A 164 -5.39 -6.50 -0.96
C ILE A 164 -5.96 -7.93 -1.01
N LEU A 165 -5.97 -8.60 0.15
CA LEU A 165 -6.47 -9.96 0.30
C LEU A 165 -7.38 -10.08 1.53
N PRO A 166 -8.46 -10.86 1.47
CA PRO A 166 -9.00 -11.51 0.27
C PRO A 166 -9.29 -10.49 -0.83
N ALA A 167 -8.97 -10.84 -2.07
CA ALA A 167 -9.24 -9.96 -3.21
C ALA A 167 -10.76 -9.78 -3.37
N GLN A 168 -11.17 -8.56 -3.67
CA GLN A 168 -12.58 -8.25 -3.91
C GLN A 168 -12.80 -8.07 -5.41
N PRO A 169 -13.88 -8.65 -5.97
CA PRO A 169 -14.22 -8.39 -7.36
C PRO A 169 -14.50 -6.89 -7.53
N ARG A 170 -13.92 -6.29 -8.56
CA ARG A 170 -14.24 -4.89 -8.91
C ARG A 170 -15.73 -4.82 -9.24
N SER A 171 -16.48 -4.10 -8.42
CA SER A 171 -17.83 -3.67 -8.82
C SER A 171 -17.67 -2.66 -9.96
N GLU A 172 -18.46 -2.82 -11.03
CA GLU A 172 -18.46 -1.96 -12.22
C GLU A 172 -18.79 -0.48 -11.94
N SER A 173 -18.83 -0.04 -10.70
CA SER A 173 -19.32 1.25 -10.25
C SER A 173 -18.29 2.39 -10.25
N LYS A 174 -17.10 2.25 -10.87
CA LYS A 174 -16.11 3.33 -10.97
C LYS A 174 -15.82 3.84 -12.38
N ILE A 175 -16.68 3.55 -13.36
CA ILE A 175 -16.52 4.06 -14.75
C ILE A 175 -17.20 5.43 -14.99
N ASN A 176 -17.92 5.97 -14.03
CA ASN A 176 -18.64 7.25 -14.23
C ASN A 176 -18.07 8.37 -13.37
N ASN A 177 -16.85 8.87 -13.66
CA ASN A 177 -16.44 10.22 -13.24
C ASN A 177 -15.20 10.71 -14.00
N SER A 178 -15.20 10.57 -15.32
CA SER A 178 -14.22 11.24 -16.18
C SER A 178 -14.87 11.86 -17.43
N SER A 179 -16.04 12.49 -17.26
CA SER A 179 -16.66 13.27 -18.33
C SER A 179 -17.55 14.37 -17.75
N GLU A 180 -16.94 15.40 -17.15
CA GLU A 180 -17.55 16.72 -17.00
C GLU A 180 -16.44 17.77 -17.00
N TYR A 181 -15.82 17.94 -18.18
CA TYR A 181 -15.18 19.17 -18.60
C TYR A 181 -15.54 19.39 -20.06
N GLU A 182 -16.77 19.76 -20.28
CA GLU A 182 -17.17 20.53 -21.48
C GLU A 182 -17.85 21.79 -20.98
N GLY A 183 -17.18 22.90 -21.04
CA GLY A 183 -17.40 23.92 -22.00
C GLY A 183 -18.74 24.64 -21.84
N SER A 184 -18.77 25.72 -21.09
CA SER A 184 -19.59 26.84 -21.47
C SER A 184 -18.66 28.02 -21.73
N GLY A 185 -18.28 28.06 -22.98
CA GLY A 185 -17.83 29.22 -23.66
C GLY A 185 -18.84 30.31 -23.74
N LEU A 186 -18.34 31.47 -23.74
CA LEU A 186 -18.62 32.61 -24.60
C LEU A 186 -20.06 32.91 -24.92
N VAL A 187 -20.51 34.08 -24.58
CA VAL A 187 -20.81 35.10 -25.63
C VAL A 187 -21.05 36.46 -24.95
N HIS A 188 -20.38 37.43 -25.50
CA HIS A 188 -20.43 38.89 -25.50
C HIS A 188 -19.50 39.64 -24.59
#